data_b53988ca3f42a2ad5aa9e241ab8dd059
#
_entry.id   b53988ca3f42a2ad5aa9e241ab8dd059
#
_cell.length_a   1.000
_cell.length_b   1.000
_cell.length_c   1.000
_cell.angle_alpha   90.00
_cell.angle_beta   90.00
_cell.angle_gamma   90.00
#
_symmetry.space_group_name_H-M   'P 1'
#
loop_
_entity.id
_entity.type
_entity.pdbx_description
1 polymer ?
#
loop_
_entity_poly.entity_id
_entity_poly.type
_entity_poly.pdbx_seq_one_letter_code
_entity_poly.pdbx_strand_id
1 'polypeptide(L)'
;QTWTLKMEDEFNERMGYELRTWLPSIFGYVIDNPETTSRFLHDWRSVVGDLFANKFYRRMAELGHEQGLTVVYETAGGDVFPADFMEYFKYADFPMCEFWHPYTTGYVGSLNFKPIKPTASAARMYGKPRVAAESFTSFDLHWNEHFEFLKDYADDHFIEGVTHNVFHTYTHNPQIGFLPPGTSMGSKIGTPFLRGQTWWPYMKEFTTYLARCSYLLERGQSVSDVLWYIGDEISHKPDQEYPFPAGYKYDYCNPDVLLNRLSVKDGLVVTPEGLSYKFIWIPENKRMLPETLEKLHALLEQGATVVANAPQRIATLAGEEEAQARFEE
;
A
#
# COMPACT_ATOMS: atom_id res chain seq x y z
N GLN A 1 -7.62 -11.26 -12.45
CA GLN A 1 -8.58 -12.37 -12.23
C GLN A 1 -8.70 -12.65 -10.74
N THR A 2 -9.93 -12.69 -10.24
CA THR A 2 -10.24 -12.98 -8.83
C THR A 2 -10.77 -14.41 -8.63
N TRP A 3 -10.56 -15.29 -9.60
CA TRP A 3 -11.01 -16.68 -9.59
C TRP A 3 -9.92 -17.65 -10.00
N THR A 4 -9.82 -18.78 -9.32
CA THR A 4 -8.99 -19.94 -9.66
C THR A 4 -9.82 -21.21 -9.68
N LEU A 5 -9.35 -22.25 -10.38
CA LEU A 5 -10.06 -23.55 -10.41
C LEU A 5 -10.14 -24.21 -9.02
N LYS A 6 -9.30 -23.78 -8.08
CA LYS A 6 -9.30 -24.28 -6.69
C LYS A 6 -10.01 -23.33 -5.71
N MET A 7 -10.68 -22.29 -6.20
CA MET A 7 -11.24 -21.26 -5.33
C MET A 7 -12.20 -21.81 -4.29
N GLU A 8 -13.04 -22.78 -4.68
CA GLU A 8 -14.02 -23.39 -3.79
C GLU A 8 -13.32 -24.18 -2.67
N ASP A 9 -12.33 -24.99 -3.02
CA ASP A 9 -11.54 -25.76 -2.05
C ASP A 9 -10.78 -24.82 -1.09
N GLU A 10 -10.11 -23.82 -1.61
CA GLU A 10 -9.34 -22.83 -0.83
C GLU A 10 -10.24 -22.02 0.12
N PHE A 11 -11.43 -21.66 -0.34
CA PHE A 11 -12.38 -20.94 0.50
C PHE A 11 -12.96 -21.84 1.59
N ASN A 12 -13.48 -23.03 1.21
CA ASN A 12 -14.13 -23.93 2.16
C ASN A 12 -13.16 -24.42 3.24
N GLU A 13 -11.91 -24.70 2.87
CA GLU A 13 -10.86 -25.08 3.83
C GLU A 13 -10.55 -23.97 4.83
N ARG A 14 -10.48 -22.72 4.39
CA ARG A 14 -10.11 -21.57 5.24
C ARG A 14 -11.24 -21.05 6.10
N MET A 15 -12.45 -21.00 5.53
CA MET A 15 -13.61 -20.38 6.18
C MET A 15 -14.51 -21.38 6.91
N GLY A 16 -14.38 -22.68 6.60
CA GLY A 16 -15.15 -23.73 7.28
C GLY A 16 -16.61 -23.82 6.82
N TYR A 17 -16.98 -23.15 5.74
CA TYR A 17 -18.33 -23.22 5.15
C TYR A 17 -18.30 -23.16 3.63
N GLU A 18 -19.41 -23.54 2.98
CA GLU A 18 -19.46 -23.74 1.53
C GLU A 18 -19.60 -22.43 0.75
N LEU A 19 -18.64 -22.13 -0.13
CA LEU A 19 -18.65 -20.97 -1.03
C LEU A 19 -19.88 -20.92 -1.94
N ARG A 20 -20.32 -22.08 -2.49
CA ARG A 20 -21.39 -22.12 -3.50
C ARG A 20 -22.67 -21.46 -3.07
N THR A 21 -23.04 -21.62 -1.81
CA THR A 21 -24.26 -21.02 -1.25
C THR A 21 -24.22 -19.50 -1.36
N TRP A 22 -23.05 -18.90 -1.29
CA TRP A 22 -22.87 -17.45 -1.21
C TRP A 22 -22.45 -16.80 -2.53
N LEU A 23 -22.15 -17.57 -3.58
CA LEU A 23 -21.71 -17.02 -4.87
C LEU A 23 -22.57 -15.88 -5.43
N PRO A 24 -23.93 -15.92 -5.33
CA PRO A 24 -24.74 -14.81 -5.81
C PRO A 24 -24.43 -13.47 -5.14
N SER A 25 -23.93 -13.49 -3.90
CA SER A 25 -23.59 -12.25 -3.18
C SER A 25 -22.40 -11.49 -3.80
N ILE A 26 -21.49 -12.19 -4.47
CA ILE A 26 -20.37 -11.56 -5.23
C ILE A 26 -20.93 -10.70 -6.39
N PHE A 27 -22.12 -11.01 -6.86
CA PHE A 27 -22.83 -10.28 -7.92
C PHE A 27 -23.87 -9.29 -7.38
N GLY A 28 -23.86 -9.02 -6.07
CA GLY A 28 -24.71 -8.01 -5.44
C GLY A 28 -26.05 -8.53 -4.91
N TYR A 29 -26.29 -9.84 -4.90
CA TYR A 29 -27.51 -10.40 -4.29
C TYR A 29 -27.34 -10.55 -2.78
N VAL A 30 -28.36 -10.17 -2.03
CA VAL A 30 -28.43 -10.40 -0.59
C VAL A 30 -28.90 -11.82 -0.33
N ILE A 31 -28.11 -12.57 0.45
CA ILE A 31 -28.47 -13.92 0.93
C ILE A 31 -28.66 -13.82 2.43
N ASP A 32 -29.78 -14.41 2.91
CA ASP A 32 -30.26 -14.31 4.27
C ASP A 32 -30.62 -12.86 4.65
N ASN A 33 -29.63 -12.05 4.98
CA ASN A 33 -29.81 -10.63 5.29
C ASN A 33 -28.55 -9.82 4.91
N PRO A 34 -28.62 -8.46 4.87
CA PRO A 34 -27.50 -7.63 4.49
C PRO A 34 -26.27 -7.77 5.40
N GLU A 35 -26.48 -8.03 6.68
CA GLU A 35 -25.38 -8.20 7.65
C GLU A 35 -24.58 -9.47 7.38
N THR A 36 -25.28 -10.60 7.27
CA THR A 36 -24.68 -11.91 6.97
C THR A 36 -23.99 -11.88 5.60
N THR A 37 -24.64 -11.31 4.59
CA THR A 37 -24.02 -11.10 3.26
C THR A 37 -22.74 -10.28 3.32
N SER A 38 -22.73 -9.22 4.12
CA SER A 38 -21.53 -8.37 4.25
C SER A 38 -20.36 -9.09 4.93
N ARG A 39 -20.64 -9.94 5.91
CA ARG A 39 -19.64 -10.78 6.58
C ARG A 39 -19.06 -11.83 5.62
N PHE A 40 -19.92 -12.48 4.82
CA PHE A 40 -19.45 -13.34 3.72
C PHE A 40 -18.53 -12.59 2.74
N LEU A 41 -18.90 -11.38 2.33
CA LEU A 41 -18.09 -10.60 1.40
C LEU A 41 -16.73 -10.19 2.01
N HIS A 42 -16.66 -10.01 3.32
CA HIS A 42 -15.40 -9.86 4.03
C HIS A 42 -14.55 -11.14 3.89
N ASP A 43 -15.11 -12.31 4.23
CA ASP A 43 -14.40 -13.59 4.16
C ASP A 43 -13.95 -13.90 2.72
N TRP A 44 -14.80 -13.63 1.74
CA TRP A 44 -14.45 -13.74 0.32
C TRP A 44 -13.22 -12.88 -0.05
N ARG A 45 -13.22 -11.60 0.33
CA ARG A 45 -12.09 -10.71 0.06
C ARG A 45 -10.83 -11.13 0.81
N SER A 46 -10.97 -11.63 2.02
CA SER A 46 -9.85 -12.16 2.82
C SER A 46 -9.18 -13.34 2.13
N VAL A 47 -9.95 -14.31 1.63
CA VAL A 47 -9.40 -15.45 0.88
C VAL A 47 -8.72 -15.00 -0.41
N VAL A 48 -9.37 -14.13 -1.18
CA VAL A 48 -8.79 -13.61 -2.43
C VAL A 48 -7.49 -12.85 -2.14
N GLY A 49 -7.49 -11.99 -1.13
CA GLY A 49 -6.31 -11.22 -0.72
C GLY A 49 -5.14 -12.09 -0.30
N ASP A 50 -5.40 -13.11 0.53
CA ASP A 50 -4.37 -14.06 0.95
C ASP A 50 -3.81 -14.87 -0.23
N LEU A 51 -4.65 -15.32 -1.16
CA LEU A 51 -4.19 -16.01 -2.35
C LEU A 51 -3.26 -15.11 -3.21
N PHE A 52 -3.59 -13.84 -3.35
CA PHE A 52 -2.71 -12.89 -4.03
C PHE A 52 -1.39 -12.70 -3.29
N ALA A 53 -1.44 -12.33 -2.02
CA ALA A 53 -0.23 -12.03 -1.25
C ALA A 53 0.65 -13.28 -1.07
N ASN A 54 0.06 -14.40 -0.61
CA ASN A 54 0.81 -15.55 -0.11
C ASN A 54 0.99 -16.68 -1.13
N LYS A 55 0.10 -16.80 -2.15
CA LYS A 55 0.27 -17.82 -3.20
C LYS A 55 0.88 -17.27 -4.48
N PHE A 56 0.60 -16.00 -4.83
CA PHE A 56 1.12 -15.40 -6.05
C PHE A 56 2.38 -14.56 -5.78
N TYR A 57 2.30 -13.47 -5.05
CA TYR A 57 3.46 -12.57 -4.85
C TYR A 57 4.60 -13.22 -4.09
N ARG A 58 4.29 -13.94 -3.00
CA ARG A 58 5.32 -14.72 -2.28
C ARG A 58 6.01 -15.70 -3.21
N ARG A 59 5.24 -16.48 -3.98
CA ARG A 59 5.86 -17.49 -4.87
C ARG A 59 6.69 -16.87 -5.98
N MET A 60 6.26 -15.75 -6.52
CA MET A 60 7.06 -15.00 -7.50
C MET A 60 8.36 -14.48 -6.90
N ALA A 61 8.33 -13.96 -5.67
CA ALA A 61 9.54 -13.52 -4.98
C ALA A 61 10.51 -14.69 -4.73
N GLU A 62 10.01 -15.82 -4.22
CA GLU A 62 10.81 -17.04 -4.02
C GLU A 62 11.51 -17.48 -5.32
N LEU A 63 10.76 -17.55 -6.43
CA LEU A 63 11.32 -17.93 -7.74
C LEU A 63 12.36 -16.92 -8.24
N GLY A 64 12.11 -15.62 -8.04
CA GLY A 64 13.08 -14.57 -8.37
C GLY A 64 14.37 -14.73 -7.56
N HIS A 65 14.26 -14.91 -6.26
CA HIS A 65 15.41 -15.11 -5.37
C HIS A 65 16.19 -16.39 -5.67
N GLU A 66 15.51 -17.50 -6.02
CA GLU A 66 16.15 -18.72 -6.49
C GLU A 66 17.05 -18.51 -7.71
N GLN A 67 16.75 -17.49 -8.52
CA GLN A 67 17.54 -17.07 -9.69
C GLN A 67 18.52 -15.91 -9.39
N GLY A 68 18.64 -15.49 -8.13
CA GLY A 68 19.51 -14.39 -7.73
C GLY A 68 19.01 -13.01 -8.18
N LEU A 69 17.72 -12.87 -8.45
CA LEU A 69 17.10 -11.62 -8.87
C LEU A 69 16.65 -10.79 -7.65
N THR A 70 16.69 -9.48 -7.78
CA THR A 70 16.00 -8.55 -6.90
C THR A 70 14.56 -8.40 -7.36
N VAL A 71 13.61 -8.56 -6.45
CA VAL A 71 12.18 -8.52 -6.76
C VAL A 71 11.56 -7.23 -6.26
N VAL A 72 10.95 -6.50 -7.17
CA VAL A 72 10.26 -5.23 -6.91
C VAL A 72 8.80 -5.41 -7.27
N TYR A 73 7.90 -5.02 -6.37
CA TYR A 73 6.47 -4.99 -6.66
C TYR A 73 5.98 -3.55 -6.65
N GLU A 74 5.23 -3.22 -7.69
CA GLU A 74 4.61 -1.91 -7.85
C GLU A 74 3.11 -1.99 -7.60
N THR A 75 2.57 -0.93 -7.00
CA THR A 75 1.14 -0.67 -6.94
C THR A 75 0.79 0.57 -7.74
N ALA A 76 -0.06 0.38 -8.73
CA ALA A 76 -0.56 1.43 -9.64
C ALA A 76 -1.91 2.01 -9.19
N GLY A 77 -2.24 1.92 -7.94
CA GLY A 77 -3.51 2.40 -7.41
C GLY A 77 -4.37 1.27 -6.83
N GLY A 78 -4.93 1.55 -5.68
CA GLY A 78 -5.62 0.58 -4.85
C GLY A 78 -6.93 0.03 -5.40
N ASP A 79 -7.52 0.61 -6.46
CA ASP A 79 -8.78 0.13 -7.04
C ASP A 79 -8.62 -1.10 -7.92
N VAL A 80 -7.41 -1.36 -8.38
CA VAL A 80 -7.10 -2.46 -9.30
C VAL A 80 -6.72 -3.73 -8.54
N PHE A 81 -6.39 -3.61 -7.25
CA PHE A 81 -5.81 -4.70 -6.49
C PHE A 81 -6.81 -5.24 -5.44
N PRO A 82 -7.26 -6.49 -5.57
CA PRO A 82 -8.27 -7.08 -4.67
C PRO A 82 -7.62 -7.69 -3.42
N ALA A 83 -6.69 -6.99 -2.79
CA ALA A 83 -5.96 -7.46 -1.61
C ALA A 83 -5.56 -6.29 -0.72
N ASP A 84 -5.04 -6.60 0.48
CA ASP A 84 -4.36 -5.65 1.32
C ASP A 84 -3.19 -5.03 0.55
N PHE A 85 -3.24 -3.71 0.35
CA PHE A 85 -2.25 -2.97 -0.44
C PHE A 85 -0.88 -2.83 0.26
N MET A 86 -0.73 -3.34 1.48
CA MET A 86 0.53 -3.38 2.20
C MET A 86 1.11 -4.79 2.27
N GLU A 87 0.27 -5.82 2.41
CA GLU A 87 0.74 -7.14 2.78
C GLU A 87 1.67 -7.79 1.76
N TYR A 88 1.36 -7.70 0.47
CA TYR A 88 2.21 -8.33 -0.54
C TYR A 88 3.60 -7.71 -0.65
N PHE A 89 3.79 -6.46 -0.19
CA PHE A 89 5.10 -5.82 -0.15
C PHE A 89 6.07 -6.47 0.83
N LYS A 90 5.58 -7.26 1.79
CA LYS A 90 6.49 -8.00 2.69
C LYS A 90 7.42 -8.97 1.94
N TYR A 91 7.02 -9.41 0.75
CA TYR A 91 7.79 -10.33 -0.08
C TYR A 91 8.70 -9.65 -1.09
N ALA A 92 8.47 -8.38 -1.42
CA ALA A 92 9.36 -7.61 -2.27
C ALA A 92 10.67 -7.26 -1.55
N ASP A 93 11.77 -7.15 -2.30
CA ASP A 93 13.02 -6.60 -1.75
C ASP A 93 12.88 -5.12 -1.44
N PHE A 94 12.15 -4.40 -2.28
CA PHE A 94 11.62 -3.08 -1.97
C PHE A 94 10.29 -2.83 -2.70
N PRO A 95 9.35 -2.16 -2.01
CA PRO A 95 8.08 -1.78 -2.60
C PRO A 95 8.23 -0.58 -3.54
N MET A 96 7.34 -0.50 -4.52
CA MET A 96 7.26 0.58 -5.49
C MET A 96 5.83 1.10 -5.60
N CYS A 97 5.71 2.40 -5.72
CA CYS A 97 4.47 3.12 -6.01
C CYS A 97 4.66 3.99 -7.25
N GLU A 98 3.77 4.94 -7.47
CA GLU A 98 3.87 5.88 -8.57
C GLU A 98 3.35 7.25 -8.20
N PHE A 99 3.83 8.29 -8.87
CA PHE A 99 3.24 9.62 -8.83
C PHE A 99 3.26 10.28 -10.20
N TRP A 100 2.20 11.04 -10.45
CA TRP A 100 1.92 11.63 -11.73
C TRP A 100 1.83 13.15 -11.64
N HIS A 101 2.15 13.84 -12.73
CA HIS A 101 1.91 15.26 -12.86
C HIS A 101 1.03 15.52 -14.11
N PRO A 102 0.30 16.61 -14.16
CA PRO A 102 0.30 17.77 -13.25
C PRO A 102 -0.51 17.60 -11.95
N TYR A 103 -0.75 16.39 -11.49
CA TYR A 103 -1.55 16.14 -10.29
C TYR A 103 -0.77 16.54 -9.03
N THR A 104 -1.07 17.70 -8.48
CA THR A 104 -0.43 18.28 -7.29
C THR A 104 -0.61 17.43 -6.03
N THR A 105 -1.59 16.53 -6.02
CA THR A 105 -1.91 15.66 -4.89
C THR A 105 -1.20 14.31 -4.92
N GLY A 106 -0.49 13.99 -6.01
CA GLY A 106 0.11 12.68 -6.22
C GLY A 106 -0.89 11.53 -6.39
N TYR A 107 -2.15 11.85 -6.69
CA TYR A 107 -3.14 10.83 -7.06
C TYR A 107 -2.88 10.31 -8.47
N VAL A 108 -3.16 9.03 -8.69
CA VAL A 108 -2.96 8.37 -9.97
C VAL A 108 -4.21 8.48 -10.82
N GLY A 109 -4.12 9.21 -11.92
CA GLY A 109 -5.22 9.35 -12.89
C GLY A 109 -6.54 9.79 -12.25
N SER A 110 -7.63 9.10 -12.63
CA SER A 110 -8.96 9.28 -12.03
C SER A 110 -9.16 8.52 -10.72
N LEU A 111 -8.16 7.77 -10.29
CA LEU A 111 -8.22 6.99 -9.06
C LEU A 111 -8.03 7.93 -7.87
N ASN A 112 -9.02 7.95 -7.00
CA ASN A 112 -8.99 8.77 -5.79
C ASN A 112 -8.14 8.12 -4.69
N PHE A 113 -6.93 7.68 -5.07
CA PHE A 113 -6.00 6.97 -4.21
C PHE A 113 -4.56 7.41 -4.45
N LYS A 114 -3.86 7.69 -3.36
CA LYS A 114 -2.46 8.07 -3.36
C LYS A 114 -1.60 6.89 -2.86
N PRO A 115 -0.90 6.17 -3.75
CA PRO A 115 -0.23 4.92 -3.38
C PRO A 115 1.04 5.13 -2.55
N ILE A 116 1.56 6.35 -2.44
CA ILE A 116 2.86 6.62 -1.83
C ILE A 116 2.87 6.31 -0.34
N LYS A 117 1.92 6.86 0.41
CA LYS A 117 1.89 6.72 1.87
C LYS A 117 1.74 5.26 2.34
N PRO A 118 0.82 4.45 1.77
CA PRO A 118 0.74 3.03 2.12
C PRO A 118 1.99 2.25 1.71
N THR A 119 2.60 2.55 0.57
CA THR A 119 3.85 1.90 0.13
C THR A 119 5.02 2.24 1.06
N ALA A 120 5.17 3.51 1.45
CA ALA A 120 6.17 3.95 2.41
C ALA A 120 5.94 3.31 3.80
N SER A 121 4.69 3.24 4.24
CA SER A 121 4.32 2.57 5.49
C SER A 121 4.66 1.09 5.44
N ALA A 122 4.32 0.38 4.36
CA ALA A 122 4.66 -1.02 4.19
C ALA A 122 6.18 -1.25 4.22
N ALA A 123 6.96 -0.40 3.53
CA ALA A 123 8.42 -0.50 3.57
C ALA A 123 8.95 -0.41 5.02
N ARG A 124 8.46 0.53 5.79
CA ARG A 124 8.84 0.73 7.19
C ARG A 124 8.42 -0.44 8.06
N MET A 125 7.15 -0.88 7.93
CA MET A 125 6.59 -1.97 8.73
C MET A 125 7.26 -3.32 8.45
N TYR A 126 7.72 -3.56 7.23
CA TYR A 126 8.39 -4.80 6.83
C TYR A 126 9.92 -4.67 6.75
N GLY A 127 10.49 -3.57 7.23
CA GLY A 127 11.94 -3.38 7.30
C GLY A 127 12.62 -3.28 5.94
N LYS A 128 11.93 -2.73 4.93
CA LYS A 128 12.51 -2.57 3.60
C LYS A 128 13.33 -1.27 3.52
N PRO A 129 14.53 -1.31 2.95
CA PRO A 129 15.45 -0.17 2.98
C PRO A 129 15.08 0.95 2.01
N ARG A 130 14.18 0.67 1.05
CA ARG A 130 13.90 1.56 -0.08
C ARG A 130 12.42 1.60 -0.40
N VAL A 131 11.95 2.76 -0.81
CA VAL A 131 10.64 3.00 -1.40
C VAL A 131 10.85 3.58 -2.78
N ALA A 132 10.64 2.77 -3.82
CA ALA A 132 10.73 3.25 -5.19
C ALA A 132 9.40 3.90 -5.62
N ALA A 133 9.48 4.76 -6.63
CA ALA A 133 8.29 5.27 -7.30
C ALA A 133 8.55 5.40 -8.80
N GLU A 134 7.61 4.92 -9.62
CA GLU A 134 7.46 5.39 -10.98
C GLU A 134 7.20 6.89 -10.91
N SER A 135 8.14 7.67 -11.44
CA SER A 135 8.22 9.09 -11.14
C SER A 135 8.00 9.93 -12.37
N PHE A 136 7.23 11.00 -12.20
CA PHE A 136 6.98 12.01 -13.24
C PHE A 136 6.14 11.49 -14.41
N THR A 137 5.31 10.48 -14.22
CA THR A 137 4.34 10.05 -15.21
C THR A 137 3.37 11.17 -15.54
N SER A 138 3.06 11.34 -16.80
CA SER A 138 2.07 12.32 -17.27
C SER A 138 1.31 11.77 -18.48
N PHE A 139 0.04 12.12 -18.61
CA PHE A 139 -0.74 11.93 -19.84
C PHE A 139 -0.86 13.22 -20.67
N ASP A 140 -0.64 14.37 -20.04
CA ASP A 140 -0.82 15.68 -20.64
C ASP A 140 0.44 16.52 -20.45
N LEU A 141 1.37 16.42 -21.41
CA LEU A 141 2.58 17.23 -21.41
C LEU A 141 2.26 18.67 -21.79
N HIS A 142 2.68 19.60 -20.95
CA HIS A 142 2.56 21.02 -21.22
C HIS A 142 3.84 21.65 -21.76
N TRP A 143 4.92 20.85 -21.91
CA TRP A 143 6.24 21.26 -22.36
C TRP A 143 6.93 22.32 -21.47
N ASN A 144 6.47 22.39 -20.21
CA ASN A 144 7.09 23.18 -19.14
C ASN A 144 7.71 22.29 -18.06
N GLU A 145 7.81 20.99 -18.33
CA GLU A 145 8.42 19.99 -17.46
C GLU A 145 9.94 20.13 -17.47
N HIS A 146 10.45 21.14 -16.76
CA HIS A 146 11.87 21.40 -16.54
C HIS A 146 12.29 21.04 -15.11
N PHE A 147 13.58 21.08 -14.81
CA PHE A 147 14.12 20.55 -13.56
C PHE A 147 13.61 21.25 -12.30
N GLU A 148 13.36 22.55 -12.34
CA GLU A 148 12.78 23.26 -11.19
C GLU A 148 11.38 22.69 -10.86
N PHE A 149 10.53 22.57 -11.88
CA PHE A 149 9.19 21.98 -11.73
C PHE A 149 9.26 20.52 -11.27
N LEU A 150 10.09 19.69 -11.91
CA LEU A 150 10.22 18.27 -11.54
C LEU A 150 10.85 18.08 -10.17
N LYS A 151 11.73 19.01 -9.75
CA LYS A 151 12.35 19.00 -8.43
C LYS A 151 11.32 19.19 -7.33
N ASP A 152 10.44 20.16 -7.47
CA ASP A 152 9.39 20.44 -6.47
C ASP A 152 8.48 19.22 -6.31
N TYR A 153 8.12 18.57 -7.42
CA TYR A 153 7.38 17.30 -7.38
C TYR A 153 8.14 16.18 -6.66
N ALA A 154 9.44 16.04 -6.92
CA ALA A 154 10.26 15.05 -6.23
C ALA A 154 10.34 15.33 -4.73
N ASP A 155 10.52 16.59 -4.34
CA ASP A 155 10.64 17.01 -2.94
C ASP A 155 9.37 16.72 -2.15
N ASP A 156 8.21 17.01 -2.70
CA ASP A 156 6.92 16.70 -2.09
C ASP A 156 6.76 15.18 -1.84
N HIS A 157 7.20 14.36 -2.79
CA HIS A 157 7.11 12.91 -2.66
C HIS A 157 8.19 12.30 -1.77
N PHE A 158 9.36 12.92 -1.68
CA PHE A 158 10.35 12.58 -0.65
C PHE A 158 9.81 12.81 0.77
N ILE A 159 9.08 13.91 1.00
CA ILE A 159 8.44 14.20 2.29
C ILE A 159 7.41 13.12 2.65
N GLU A 160 6.72 12.55 1.67
CA GLU A 160 5.75 11.48 1.87
C GLU A 160 6.37 10.11 2.08
N GLY A 161 7.62 9.92 1.67
CA GLY A 161 8.36 8.71 1.96
C GLY A 161 8.97 7.99 0.78
N VAL A 162 8.86 8.51 -0.45
CA VAL A 162 9.64 8.01 -1.59
C VAL A 162 11.12 8.21 -1.30
N THR A 163 11.94 7.22 -1.64
CA THR A 163 13.40 7.32 -1.49
C THR A 163 14.15 7.02 -2.79
N HIS A 164 13.46 6.56 -3.83
CA HIS A 164 14.09 6.16 -5.08
C HIS A 164 13.19 6.44 -6.28
N ASN A 165 13.66 7.31 -7.17
CA ASN A 165 12.91 7.68 -8.37
C ASN A 165 13.25 6.76 -9.55
N VAL A 166 12.22 6.18 -10.16
CA VAL A 166 12.28 5.43 -11.41
C VAL A 166 11.62 6.28 -12.48
N PHE A 167 12.43 6.79 -13.42
CA PHE A 167 11.93 7.78 -14.39
C PHE A 167 10.93 7.18 -15.39
N HIS A 168 9.78 7.77 -15.51
CA HIS A 168 8.82 7.44 -16.53
C HIS A 168 8.60 8.65 -17.47
N THR A 169 9.27 8.66 -18.68
CA THR A 169 9.89 7.46 -19.21
C THR A 169 11.08 7.77 -20.11
N TYR A 170 12.03 6.85 -20.20
CA TYR A 170 13.11 6.84 -21.19
C TYR A 170 12.83 5.75 -22.23
N THR A 171 12.35 6.15 -23.40
CA THR A 171 12.02 5.22 -24.48
C THR A 171 13.16 5.08 -25.50
N HIS A 172 13.23 3.92 -26.13
CA HIS A 172 14.17 3.71 -27.22
C HIS A 172 13.79 4.54 -28.45
N ASN A 173 14.69 5.44 -28.87
CA ASN A 173 14.55 6.29 -30.04
C ASN A 173 15.74 6.08 -30.98
N PRO A 174 15.66 5.14 -31.93
CA PRO A 174 16.80 4.84 -32.83
C PRO A 174 17.06 5.95 -33.82
N GLN A 175 16.07 6.77 -34.17
CA GLN A 175 16.17 7.86 -35.14
C GLN A 175 16.38 9.21 -34.46
N ILE A 176 17.47 9.34 -33.73
CA ILE A 176 17.84 10.57 -33.01
C ILE A 176 18.09 11.68 -34.05
N GLY A 177 17.41 12.80 -33.87
CA GLY A 177 17.55 13.98 -34.74
C GLY A 177 16.50 14.08 -35.86
N PHE A 178 15.65 13.07 -36.05
CA PHE A 178 14.58 13.15 -37.04
C PHE A 178 13.37 13.93 -36.51
N LEU A 179 12.96 13.71 -35.25
CA LEU A 179 11.88 14.42 -34.57
C LEU A 179 12.25 14.67 -33.11
N PRO A 180 13.04 15.70 -32.80
CA PRO A 180 13.32 16.05 -31.42
C PRO A 180 12.02 16.44 -30.65
N PRO A 181 11.90 16.07 -29.38
CA PRO A 181 12.88 15.35 -28.53
C PRO A 181 12.86 13.82 -28.72
N GLY A 182 12.04 13.26 -29.59
CA GLY A 182 11.71 11.87 -29.73
C GLY A 182 10.28 11.57 -29.28
N THR A 183 9.92 10.31 -29.17
CA THR A 183 8.59 9.86 -28.71
C THR A 183 8.67 9.23 -27.33
N SER A 184 7.69 9.54 -26.47
CA SER A 184 7.44 8.79 -25.25
C SER A 184 6.58 7.55 -25.53
N MET A 185 6.20 6.79 -24.53
CA MET A 185 5.37 5.60 -24.66
C MET A 185 3.99 5.96 -25.21
N GLY A 186 3.62 5.41 -26.36
CA GLY A 186 2.37 5.72 -27.04
C GLY A 186 2.19 7.19 -27.45
N SER A 187 3.26 7.97 -27.55
CA SER A 187 3.30 9.40 -27.86
C SER A 187 2.59 10.34 -26.86
N LYS A 188 2.03 9.83 -25.77
CA LYS A 188 1.22 10.60 -24.81
C LYS A 188 1.55 10.33 -23.35
N ILE A 189 2.22 9.20 -23.04
CA ILE A 189 2.44 8.76 -21.65
C ILE A 189 3.87 9.00 -21.24
N GLY A 190 4.04 9.57 -20.05
CA GLY A 190 5.32 9.81 -19.42
C GLY A 190 6.02 11.09 -19.85
N THR A 191 6.78 11.67 -18.95
CA THR A 191 7.68 12.78 -19.25
C THR A 191 8.83 12.26 -20.12
N PRO A 192 9.10 12.87 -21.28
CA PRO A 192 10.11 12.35 -22.20
C PRO A 192 11.53 12.71 -21.72
N PHE A 193 12.12 11.87 -20.88
CA PHE A 193 13.53 11.95 -20.43
C PHE A 193 14.46 11.47 -21.57
N LEU A 194 14.50 12.20 -22.67
CA LEU A 194 15.14 11.77 -23.89
C LEU A 194 16.34 12.66 -24.23
N ARG A 195 17.34 12.09 -24.91
CA ARG A 195 18.56 12.80 -25.34
C ARG A 195 18.29 13.99 -26.25
N GLY A 196 17.16 14.02 -26.94
CA GLY A 196 16.76 15.12 -27.80
C GLY A 196 16.11 16.31 -27.07
N GLN A 197 15.91 16.22 -25.76
CA GLN A 197 15.36 17.32 -24.97
C GLN A 197 16.35 18.46 -24.83
N THR A 198 15.84 19.69 -24.83
CA THR A 198 16.67 20.92 -24.70
C THR A 198 17.46 20.98 -23.39
N TRP A 199 16.92 20.40 -22.35
CA TRP A 199 17.54 20.37 -21.01
C TRP A 199 18.37 19.11 -20.74
N TRP A 200 18.44 18.15 -21.66
CA TRP A 200 19.23 16.92 -21.48
C TRP A 200 20.71 17.13 -21.09
N PRO A 201 21.42 18.13 -21.62
CA PRO A 201 22.81 18.39 -21.20
C PRO A 201 22.99 18.64 -19.71
N TYR A 202 21.93 19.06 -19.01
CA TYR A 202 21.90 19.37 -17.56
C TYR A 202 21.29 18.23 -16.73
N MET A 203 20.97 17.11 -17.33
CA MET A 203 20.34 15.97 -16.64
C MET A 203 21.18 15.44 -15.47
N LYS A 204 22.51 15.55 -15.58
CA LYS A 204 23.44 15.10 -14.55
C LYS A 204 23.24 15.84 -13.23
N GLU A 205 23.03 17.13 -13.27
CA GLU A 205 22.82 17.95 -12.08
C GLU A 205 21.54 17.54 -11.36
N PHE A 206 20.45 17.35 -12.10
CA PHE A 206 19.18 16.90 -11.57
C PHE A 206 19.27 15.49 -10.97
N THR A 207 19.83 14.53 -11.70
CA THR A 207 19.98 13.16 -11.18
C THR A 207 20.94 13.08 -10.00
N THR A 208 21.95 13.94 -9.94
CA THR A 208 22.86 14.03 -8.79
C THR A 208 22.11 14.55 -7.55
N TYR A 209 21.22 15.53 -7.72
CA TYR A 209 20.39 16.02 -6.64
C TYR A 209 19.49 14.89 -6.09
N LEU A 210 18.73 14.23 -6.96
CA LEU A 210 17.86 13.11 -6.57
C LEU A 210 18.64 11.98 -5.89
N ALA A 211 19.79 11.60 -6.43
CA ALA A 211 20.64 10.56 -5.86
C ALA A 211 21.16 10.91 -4.46
N ARG A 212 21.49 12.18 -4.19
CA ARG A 212 21.90 12.64 -2.87
C ARG A 212 20.74 12.58 -1.86
N CYS A 213 19.55 13.02 -2.27
CA CYS A 213 18.36 12.91 -1.44
C CYS A 213 18.05 11.43 -1.14
N SER A 214 18.04 10.56 -2.14
CA SER A 214 17.83 9.11 -1.99
C SER A 214 18.86 8.51 -1.02
N TYR A 215 20.13 8.84 -1.19
CA TYR A 215 21.19 8.33 -0.33
C TYR A 215 20.98 8.66 1.15
N LEU A 216 20.54 9.88 1.46
CA LEU A 216 20.28 10.30 2.84
C LEU A 216 19.01 9.66 3.40
N LEU A 217 17.93 9.64 2.60
CA LEU A 217 16.63 9.12 3.01
C LEU A 217 16.64 7.61 3.24
N GLU A 218 17.39 6.84 2.46
CA GLU A 218 17.54 5.40 2.63
C GLU A 218 18.38 5.01 3.87
N ARG A 219 19.04 5.95 4.51
CA ARG A 219 19.88 5.72 5.72
C ARG A 219 19.24 6.21 7.00
N GLY A 220 18.27 7.07 6.88
CA GLY A 220 17.50 7.57 8.01
C GLY A 220 16.41 6.60 8.45
N GLN A 221 15.96 6.76 9.68
CA GLN A 221 14.76 6.13 10.18
C GLN A 221 13.64 7.16 10.20
N SER A 222 12.48 6.79 9.65
CA SER A 222 11.31 7.69 9.69
C SER A 222 10.80 7.85 11.12
N VAL A 223 10.37 9.06 11.44
CA VAL A 223 9.76 9.38 12.73
C VAL A 223 8.30 9.74 12.46
N SER A 224 7.39 8.96 13.03
CA SER A 224 5.94 9.21 13.00
C SER A 224 5.37 9.07 14.41
N ASP A 225 4.36 9.87 14.74
CA ASP A 225 3.72 9.88 16.05
C ASP A 225 2.59 8.85 16.15
N VAL A 226 1.88 8.64 15.05
CA VAL A 226 0.63 7.90 15.00
C VAL A 226 0.79 6.65 14.13
N LEU A 227 0.31 5.53 14.64
CA LEU A 227 0.10 4.32 13.87
C LEU A 227 -1.38 4.21 13.51
N TRP A 228 -1.70 4.42 12.25
CA TRP A 228 -3.07 4.39 11.74
C TRP A 228 -3.44 2.98 11.31
N TYR A 229 -4.25 2.31 12.10
CA TYR A 229 -4.78 1.00 11.72
C TYR A 229 -5.85 1.13 10.65
N ILE A 230 -5.64 0.48 9.50
CA ILE A 230 -6.52 0.60 8.34
C ILE A 230 -7.80 -0.26 8.44
N GLY A 231 -7.91 -1.09 9.49
CA GLY A 231 -9.05 -2.00 9.72
C GLY A 231 -8.82 -3.40 9.17
N ASP A 232 -9.76 -4.30 9.47
CA ASP A 232 -9.73 -5.70 9.05
C ASP A 232 -10.26 -5.91 7.63
N GLU A 233 -10.78 -4.87 7.01
CA GLU A 233 -11.31 -4.95 5.65
C GLU A 233 -10.19 -4.85 4.62
N ILE A 234 -9.91 -5.94 3.93
CA ILE A 234 -8.76 -6.06 3.01
C ILE A 234 -8.78 -5.06 1.85
N SER A 235 -9.97 -4.69 1.39
CA SER A 235 -10.12 -3.69 0.33
C SER A 235 -10.26 -2.27 0.87
N HIS A 236 -10.04 -2.08 2.17
CA HIS A 236 -10.18 -0.76 2.78
C HIS A 236 -9.09 0.19 2.27
N LYS A 237 -9.52 1.34 1.81
CA LYS A 237 -8.65 2.46 1.44
C LYS A 237 -8.93 3.60 2.40
N PRO A 238 -7.90 4.16 3.01
CA PRO A 238 -8.07 5.37 3.78
C PRO A 238 -8.34 6.54 2.81
N ASP A 239 -9.60 6.82 2.57
CA ASP A 239 -10.10 7.93 1.75
C ASP A 239 -10.38 9.19 2.57
N GLN A 240 -10.01 9.16 3.84
CA GLN A 240 -10.12 10.31 4.74
C GLN A 240 -8.95 11.27 4.53
N GLU A 241 -9.26 12.55 4.53
CA GLU A 241 -8.25 13.58 4.66
C GLU A 241 -7.46 13.38 5.97
N TYR A 242 -6.24 13.89 5.99
CA TYR A 242 -5.34 13.85 7.13
C TYR A 242 -6.04 14.38 8.40
N PRO A 243 -6.37 13.52 9.38
CA PRO A 243 -7.23 13.91 10.50
C PRO A 243 -6.47 14.52 11.68
N PHE A 244 -5.14 14.62 11.57
CA PHE A 244 -4.28 15.04 12.67
C PHE A 244 -3.89 16.52 12.54
N PRO A 245 -3.63 17.22 13.66
CA PRO A 245 -3.08 18.56 13.61
C PRO A 245 -1.76 18.65 12.85
N ALA A 246 -1.47 19.81 12.30
CA ALA A 246 -0.21 20.04 11.61
C ALA A 246 0.99 19.72 12.52
N GLY A 247 2.00 19.03 11.95
CA GLY A 247 3.18 18.59 12.67
C GLY A 247 3.16 17.15 13.17
N TYR A 248 1.98 16.52 13.29
CA TYR A 248 1.91 15.09 13.54
C TYR A 248 2.09 14.30 12.25
N LYS A 249 2.85 13.21 12.33
CA LYS A 249 3.06 12.27 11.22
C LYS A 249 2.51 10.89 11.56
N TYR A 250 2.14 10.15 10.54
CA TYR A 250 1.57 8.81 10.72
C TYR A 250 2.16 7.82 9.72
N ASP A 251 2.06 6.54 10.07
CA ASP A 251 2.20 5.42 9.15
C ASP A 251 0.96 4.54 9.23
N TYR A 252 0.62 3.90 8.13
CA TYR A 252 -0.45 2.91 8.09
C TYR A 252 0.02 1.58 8.71
N CYS A 253 -0.95 0.88 9.30
CA CYS A 253 -0.80 -0.46 9.87
C CYS A 253 -1.93 -1.34 9.37
N ASN A 254 -1.60 -2.46 8.77
CA ASN A 254 -2.54 -3.47 8.31
C ASN A 254 -2.70 -4.60 9.36
N PRO A 255 -3.65 -5.54 9.17
CA PRO A 255 -3.84 -6.66 10.09
C PRO A 255 -2.59 -7.51 10.33
N ASP A 256 -1.84 -7.84 9.27
CA ASP A 256 -0.61 -8.65 9.41
C ASP A 256 0.43 -7.95 10.33
N VAL A 257 0.62 -6.67 10.19
CA VAL A 257 1.53 -5.89 11.05
C VAL A 257 0.99 -5.81 12.48
N LEU A 258 -0.29 -5.48 12.66
CA LEU A 258 -0.90 -5.39 13.99
C LEU A 258 -0.72 -6.70 14.77
N LEU A 259 -1.11 -7.81 14.16
CA LEU A 259 -1.13 -9.11 14.83
C LEU A 259 0.29 -9.66 15.09
N ASN A 260 1.20 -9.51 14.13
CA ASN A 260 2.45 -10.27 14.10
C ASN A 260 3.70 -9.44 14.43
N ARG A 261 3.65 -8.10 14.36
CA ARG A 261 4.87 -7.28 14.43
C ARG A 261 4.87 -6.23 15.55
N LEU A 262 3.73 -5.91 16.14
CA LEU A 262 3.66 -4.89 17.17
C LEU A 262 3.89 -5.43 18.58
N SER A 263 4.65 -4.68 19.36
CA SER A 263 4.83 -4.85 20.80
C SER A 263 4.84 -3.49 21.52
N VAL A 264 4.95 -3.49 22.83
CA VAL A 264 5.00 -2.25 23.63
C VAL A 264 6.33 -2.17 24.37
N LYS A 265 6.95 -0.99 24.33
CA LYS A 265 8.13 -0.68 25.11
C LYS A 265 8.04 0.76 25.64
N ASP A 266 8.17 0.93 26.95
CA ASP A 266 8.14 2.24 27.62
C ASP A 266 6.87 3.06 27.29
N GLY A 267 5.70 2.38 27.14
CA GLY A 267 4.42 2.99 26.79
C GLY A 267 4.26 3.36 25.30
N LEU A 268 5.25 3.06 24.47
CA LEU A 268 5.19 3.28 23.03
C LEU A 268 4.92 1.96 22.29
N VAL A 269 4.16 2.03 21.23
CA VAL A 269 4.00 0.91 20.29
C VAL A 269 5.24 0.83 19.39
N VAL A 270 5.89 -0.32 19.34
CA VAL A 270 7.15 -0.49 18.63
C VAL A 270 7.12 -1.65 17.64
N THR A 271 7.90 -1.53 16.56
CA THR A 271 8.14 -2.59 15.59
C THR A 271 9.52 -3.24 15.83
N PRO A 272 9.78 -4.44 15.28
CA PRO A 272 11.08 -5.09 15.34
C PRO A 272 12.23 -4.23 14.76
N GLU A 273 11.93 -3.38 13.79
CA GLU A 273 12.89 -2.47 13.14
C GLU A 273 13.26 -1.26 14.01
N GLY A 274 12.58 -1.10 15.15
CA GLY A 274 12.83 -0.01 16.09
C GLY A 274 12.04 1.27 15.82
N LEU A 275 11.05 1.23 14.95
CA LEU A 275 10.07 2.32 14.85
C LEU A 275 9.23 2.38 16.13
N SER A 276 8.82 3.58 16.51
CA SER A 276 8.01 3.80 17.71
C SER A 276 6.90 4.81 17.47
N TYR A 277 5.72 4.52 18.01
CA TYR A 277 4.51 5.33 17.86
C TYR A 277 3.91 5.64 19.24
N LYS A 278 3.40 6.85 19.40
CA LYS A 278 2.78 7.31 20.63
C LYS A 278 1.43 6.64 20.88
N PHE A 279 0.67 6.38 19.81
CA PHE A 279 -0.63 5.72 19.91
C PHE A 279 -1.02 5.05 18.58
N ILE A 280 -1.93 4.06 18.71
CA ILE A 280 -2.64 3.49 17.56
C ILE A 280 -3.94 4.27 17.42
N TRP A 281 -4.19 4.77 16.23
CA TRP A 281 -5.46 5.40 15.89
C TRP A 281 -6.27 4.48 14.97
N ILE A 282 -7.50 4.22 15.37
CA ILE A 282 -8.45 3.41 14.60
C ILE A 282 -9.62 4.31 14.24
N PRO A 283 -9.82 4.66 12.96
CA PRO A 283 -11.00 5.40 12.53
C PRO A 283 -12.27 4.61 12.84
N GLU A 284 -13.43 5.23 12.72
CA GLU A 284 -14.70 4.57 12.98
C GLU A 284 -14.81 3.26 12.20
N ASN A 285 -14.67 2.15 12.91
CA ASN A 285 -14.77 0.81 12.36
C ASN A 285 -15.89 0.06 13.08
N LYS A 286 -16.98 -0.20 12.36
CA LYS A 286 -18.16 -0.86 12.95
C LYS A 286 -17.98 -2.37 13.10
N ARG A 287 -17.05 -2.96 12.37
CA ARG A 287 -16.77 -4.40 12.39
C ARG A 287 -15.30 -4.66 12.63
N MET A 288 -15.03 -5.67 13.42
CA MET A 288 -13.67 -6.08 13.72
C MET A 288 -13.61 -7.60 13.91
N LEU A 289 -12.45 -8.19 13.63
CA LEU A 289 -12.18 -9.59 13.93
C LEU A 289 -11.84 -9.78 15.40
N PRO A 290 -12.23 -10.90 16.02
CA PRO A 290 -11.89 -11.18 17.42
C PRO A 290 -10.39 -11.10 17.71
N GLU A 291 -9.55 -11.67 16.84
CA GLU A 291 -8.09 -11.65 17.00
C GLU A 291 -7.51 -10.24 16.97
N THR A 292 -8.11 -9.32 16.23
CA THR A 292 -7.73 -7.89 16.23
C THR A 292 -8.02 -7.26 17.58
N LEU A 293 -9.20 -7.52 18.15
CA LEU A 293 -9.58 -7.03 19.48
C LEU A 293 -8.68 -7.58 20.58
N GLU A 294 -8.46 -8.88 20.59
CA GLU A 294 -7.57 -9.56 21.55
C GLU A 294 -6.15 -8.96 21.49
N LYS A 295 -5.64 -8.72 20.29
CA LYS A 295 -4.31 -8.11 20.14
C LYS A 295 -4.28 -6.67 20.63
N LEU A 296 -5.31 -5.88 20.33
CA LEU A 296 -5.41 -4.50 20.83
C LEU A 296 -5.52 -4.48 22.36
N HIS A 297 -6.31 -5.38 22.94
CA HIS A 297 -6.41 -5.53 24.39
C HIS A 297 -5.05 -5.88 25.02
N ALA A 298 -4.36 -6.86 24.45
CA ALA A 298 -3.02 -7.24 24.93
C ALA A 298 -1.99 -6.10 24.83
N LEU A 299 -2.08 -5.24 23.82
CA LEU A 299 -1.22 -4.06 23.70
C LEU A 299 -1.59 -3.00 24.74
N LEU A 300 -2.88 -2.80 25.02
CA LEU A 300 -3.37 -1.90 26.08
C LEU A 300 -2.88 -2.34 27.46
N GLU A 301 -2.98 -3.64 27.80
CA GLU A 301 -2.47 -4.19 29.06
C GLU A 301 -0.95 -3.96 29.23
N GLN A 302 -0.20 -3.94 28.15
CA GLN A 302 1.22 -3.63 28.13
C GLN A 302 1.52 -2.13 28.23
N GLY A 303 0.50 -1.27 28.21
CA GLY A 303 0.62 0.18 28.37
C GLY A 303 0.60 0.96 27.06
N ALA A 304 0.17 0.38 25.94
CA ALA A 304 -0.06 1.14 24.70
C ALA A 304 -1.24 2.11 24.88
N THR A 305 -1.22 3.18 24.09
CA THR A 305 -2.39 4.06 23.93
C THR A 305 -3.09 3.70 22.62
N VAL A 306 -4.41 3.45 22.70
CA VAL A 306 -5.28 3.21 21.54
C VAL A 306 -6.40 4.24 21.53
N VAL A 307 -6.60 4.89 20.41
CA VAL A 307 -7.68 5.86 20.19
C VAL A 307 -8.63 5.27 19.16
N ALA A 308 -9.81 4.82 19.61
CA ALA A 308 -10.80 4.12 18.80
C ALA A 308 -12.20 4.32 19.36
N ASN A 309 -13.21 4.07 18.52
CA ASN A 309 -14.55 3.75 18.97
C ASN A 309 -14.70 2.24 19.11
N ALA A 310 -15.47 1.78 20.10
CA ALA A 310 -15.74 0.35 20.26
C ALA A 310 -16.43 -0.21 19.00
N PRO A 311 -15.95 -1.32 18.42
CA PRO A 311 -16.64 -1.98 17.33
C PRO A 311 -17.97 -2.54 17.80
N GLN A 312 -18.92 -2.68 16.86
CA GLN A 312 -20.30 -3.06 17.17
C GLN A 312 -20.61 -4.51 16.76
N ARG A 313 -19.80 -5.08 15.86
CA ARG A 313 -20.09 -6.37 15.20
C ARG A 313 -18.79 -7.07 14.80
N ILE A 314 -18.87 -8.39 14.70
CA ILE A 314 -17.80 -9.19 14.08
C ILE A 314 -17.79 -9.02 12.57
N ALA A 315 -16.60 -9.16 11.99
CA ALA A 315 -16.41 -8.97 10.52
C ALA A 315 -16.63 -10.25 9.71
N THR A 316 -16.51 -11.44 10.31
CA THR A 316 -16.49 -12.75 9.62
C THR A 316 -17.72 -13.60 9.88
N LEU A 317 -18.05 -14.55 8.98
CA LEU A 317 -18.94 -15.68 9.21
C LEU A 317 -18.20 -16.94 9.64
N ALA A 318 -16.89 -17.00 9.43
CA ALA A 318 -16.10 -18.17 9.79
C ALA A 318 -16.15 -18.40 11.30
N GLY A 319 -16.51 -19.63 11.70
CA GLY A 319 -16.60 -20.00 13.11
C GLY A 319 -17.58 -19.14 13.93
N GLU A 320 -18.73 -18.75 13.37
CA GLU A 320 -19.61 -17.69 13.86
C GLU A 320 -19.88 -17.73 15.37
N GLU A 321 -20.23 -18.88 15.96
CA GLU A 321 -20.55 -19.00 17.38
C GLU A 321 -19.33 -18.70 18.26
N GLU A 322 -18.17 -19.27 17.92
CA GLU A 322 -16.91 -19.05 18.64
C GLU A 322 -16.42 -17.61 18.45
N ALA A 323 -16.46 -17.09 17.23
CA ALA A 323 -16.06 -15.74 16.91
C ALA A 323 -16.93 -14.70 17.64
N GLN A 324 -18.24 -14.93 17.75
CA GLN A 324 -19.15 -14.05 18.48
C GLN A 324 -18.84 -14.08 19.99
N ALA A 325 -18.60 -15.25 20.57
CA ALA A 325 -18.26 -15.37 21.99
C ALA A 325 -16.96 -14.62 22.33
N ARG A 326 -15.92 -14.79 21.52
CA ARG A 326 -14.63 -14.08 21.68
C ARG A 326 -14.74 -12.57 21.45
N PHE A 327 -15.69 -12.14 20.65
CA PHE A 327 -15.94 -10.71 20.40
C PHE A 327 -16.65 -10.03 21.58
N GLU A 328 -17.49 -10.76 22.31
CA GLU A 328 -18.26 -10.27 23.48
C GLU A 328 -17.46 -10.29 24.79
N GLU A 329 -16.38 -11.04 24.87
CA GLU A 329 -15.41 -11.03 25.98
C GLU A 329 -14.62 -9.71 26.05
#